data_4082d635ed7f7e82814430ba6df6f144
#
_entry.id   4082d635ed7f7e82814430ba6df6f144
#
_cell.length_a   1.000
_cell.length_b   1.000
_cell.length_c   1.000
_cell.angle_alpha   90.00
_cell.angle_beta   90.00
_cell.angle_gamma   90.00
#
_symmetry.space_group_name_H-M   'P 1'
#
loop_
_entity.id
_entity.type
_entity.pdbx_description
1 polymer ?
#
loop_
_entity_poly.entity_id
_entity_poly.type
_entity_poly.pdbx_seq_one_letter_code
_entity_poly.pdbx_strand_id
1 'polypeptide(L)'
;MTYVTLYWKEKNLVGLESRGHSDDGSQKGEDVVCAAVSALVQALLIGLRDVADIQGVHCEMKKSVPLIHVRWPEGKAAEVDLLTRTIAFSLKEIASGYAGYVSIAEVQAS
;
A
#
# COMPACT_ATOMS: atom_id res chain seq x y z
N MET A 1 11.15 -9.95 -2.86
CA MET A 1 9.77 -9.79 -3.38
C MET A 1 8.95 -8.94 -2.43
N THR A 2 8.22 -7.99 -2.95
CA THR A 2 7.31 -7.17 -2.17
C THR A 2 5.88 -7.60 -2.47
N TYR A 3 5.11 -7.82 -1.43
CA TYR A 3 3.71 -8.24 -1.56
C TYR A 3 2.81 -7.10 -1.12
N VAL A 4 1.91 -6.70 -2.00
CA VAL A 4 0.94 -5.64 -1.71
C VAL A 4 -0.44 -6.27 -1.72
N THR A 5 -1.24 -5.95 -0.70
CA THR A 5 -2.63 -6.41 -0.63
C THR A 5 -3.53 -5.18 -0.59
N LEU A 6 -4.49 -5.15 -1.49
CA LEU A 6 -5.50 -4.10 -1.54
C LEU A 6 -6.80 -4.64 -0.98
N TYR A 7 -7.38 -3.95 -0.01
CA TYR A 7 -8.62 -4.36 0.64
C TYR A 7 -9.77 -3.49 0.17
N TRP A 8 -10.76 -4.12 -0.44
CA TRP A 8 -11.93 -3.45 -1.00
C TRP A 8 -13.17 -3.77 -0.19
N LYS A 9 -14.06 -2.81 -0.07
CA LYS A 9 -15.42 -3.04 0.40
C LYS A 9 -16.34 -2.55 -0.70
N GLU A 10 -16.96 -3.49 -1.39
CA GLU A 10 -17.69 -3.20 -2.62
C GLU A 10 -16.74 -2.54 -3.61
N LYS A 11 -16.99 -1.31 -4.02
CA LYS A 11 -16.14 -0.62 -4.99
C LYS A 11 -15.18 0.40 -4.36
N ASN A 12 -15.14 0.46 -3.05
CA ASN A 12 -14.27 1.40 -2.35
C ASN A 12 -13.07 0.71 -1.74
N LEU A 13 -11.89 1.30 -1.89
CA LEU A 13 -10.69 0.80 -1.24
C LEU A 13 -10.76 1.22 0.23
N VAL A 14 -10.53 0.27 1.14
CA VAL A 14 -10.63 0.53 2.58
C VAL A 14 -9.36 0.21 3.33
N GLY A 15 -8.37 -0.38 2.68
CA GLY A 15 -7.09 -0.67 3.31
C GLY A 15 -6.05 -1.09 2.32
N LEU A 16 -4.80 -1.05 2.75
CA LEU A 16 -3.66 -1.41 1.92
C LEU A 16 -2.54 -1.91 2.81
N GLU A 17 -1.91 -3.00 2.40
CA GLU A 17 -0.78 -3.55 3.12
C GLU A 17 0.38 -3.78 2.16
N SER A 18 1.58 -3.44 2.61
CA SER A 18 2.80 -3.76 1.90
C SER A 18 3.70 -4.58 2.80
N ARG A 19 4.14 -5.73 2.32
CA ARG A 19 5.07 -6.59 3.04
C ARG A 19 6.25 -6.88 2.14
N GLY A 20 7.45 -6.52 2.59
CA GLY A 20 8.67 -6.76 1.85
C GLY A 20 9.50 -7.84 2.49
N HIS A 21 10.23 -8.57 1.67
CA HIS A 21 11.29 -9.44 2.13
C HIS A 21 12.59 -8.80 1.71
N SER A 22 13.30 -8.24 2.65
CA SER A 22 14.66 -7.83 2.40
C SER A 22 15.53 -9.04 2.62
N ASP A 23 15.61 -9.87 1.63
CA ASP A 23 16.50 -10.98 1.73
C ASP A 23 17.91 -10.57 1.40
N ASP A 24 18.71 -10.67 2.38
CA ASP A 24 20.08 -11.02 2.29
C ASP A 24 20.63 -11.17 0.88
N GLY A 25 21.09 -10.14 0.32
CA GLY A 25 21.86 -10.18 -0.89
C GLY A 25 21.10 -10.54 -2.13
N SER A 26 19.82 -10.46 -2.07
CA SER A 26 19.01 -10.64 -3.24
C SER A 26 19.21 -9.49 -4.20
N GLN A 27 18.74 -9.64 -5.35
CA GLN A 27 18.94 -8.90 -6.58
C GLN A 27 18.93 -7.39 -6.42
N LYS A 28 19.84 -6.74 -7.11
CA LYS A 28 20.04 -5.29 -7.05
C LYS A 28 18.82 -4.44 -7.32
N GLY A 29 17.84 -4.86 -8.06
CA GLY A 29 16.65 -4.08 -8.33
C GLY A 29 15.59 -4.13 -7.24
N GLU A 30 15.68 -5.14 -6.39
CA GLU A 30 14.63 -5.42 -5.42
C GLU A 30 14.53 -4.35 -4.34
N ASP A 31 15.67 -3.85 -3.87
CA ASP A 31 15.70 -2.80 -2.84
C ASP A 31 15.10 -1.50 -3.37
N VAL A 32 15.40 -1.17 -4.62
CA VAL A 32 14.88 0.05 -5.24
C VAL A 32 13.37 -0.04 -5.40
N VAL A 33 12.88 -1.18 -5.85
CA VAL A 33 11.44 -1.39 -6.03
C VAL A 33 10.72 -1.38 -4.68
N CYS A 34 11.31 -2.02 -3.67
CA CYS A 34 10.76 -2.01 -2.33
C CYS A 34 10.68 -0.59 -1.76
N ALA A 35 11.72 0.21 -2.00
CA ALA A 35 11.74 1.61 -1.57
C ALA A 35 10.66 2.42 -2.27
N ALA A 36 10.44 2.18 -3.56
CA ALA A 36 9.41 2.88 -4.32
C ALA A 36 8.02 2.55 -3.79
N VAL A 37 7.76 1.27 -3.54
CA VAL A 37 6.48 0.84 -2.96
C VAL A 37 6.28 1.46 -1.58
N SER A 38 7.31 1.43 -0.74
CA SER A 38 7.22 2.00 0.60
C SER A 38 6.95 3.51 0.56
N ALA A 39 7.58 4.22 -0.38
CA ALA A 39 7.35 5.65 -0.52
C ALA A 39 5.90 5.95 -0.88
N LEU A 40 5.31 5.17 -1.78
CA LEU A 40 3.91 5.36 -2.15
C LEU A 40 2.96 5.07 -0.99
N VAL A 41 3.24 4.02 -0.22
CA VAL A 41 2.39 3.69 0.95
C VAL A 41 2.51 4.78 2.01
N GLN A 42 3.71 5.31 2.23
CA GLN A 42 3.90 6.40 3.17
C GLN A 42 3.23 7.69 2.68
N ALA A 43 3.27 7.94 1.37
CA ALA A 43 2.56 9.08 0.79
C ALA A 43 1.05 8.95 1.01
N LEU A 44 0.52 7.74 0.90
CA LEU A 44 -0.88 7.50 1.20
C LEU A 44 -1.20 7.85 2.66
N LEU A 45 -0.37 7.40 3.58
CA LEU A 45 -0.56 7.67 5.01
C LEU A 45 -0.54 9.18 5.27
N ILE A 46 0.44 9.89 4.70
CA ILE A 46 0.55 11.33 4.84
C ILE A 46 -0.69 12.03 4.26
N GLY A 47 -1.11 11.59 3.09
CA GLY A 47 -2.28 12.16 2.44
C GLY A 47 -3.54 12.00 3.28
N LEU A 48 -3.73 10.82 3.87
CA LEU A 48 -4.90 10.56 4.71
C LEU A 48 -4.88 11.39 6.00
N ARG A 49 -3.74 11.39 6.70
CA ARG A 49 -3.63 12.03 8.00
C ARG A 49 -3.44 13.53 7.94
N ASP A 50 -2.50 13.96 7.09
CA ASP A 50 -2.03 15.35 7.16
C ASP A 50 -2.69 16.24 6.11
N VAL A 51 -3.06 15.71 4.98
CA VAL A 51 -3.67 16.51 3.91
C VAL A 51 -5.18 16.45 3.98
N ALA A 52 -5.75 15.25 4.04
CA ALA A 52 -7.21 15.08 4.11
C ALA A 52 -7.74 15.18 5.53
N ASP A 53 -6.85 15.12 6.53
CA ASP A 53 -7.21 15.22 7.95
C ASP A 53 -8.28 14.20 8.34
N ILE A 54 -8.12 12.97 7.88
CA ILE A 54 -9.07 11.90 8.19
C ILE A 54 -8.79 11.37 9.59
N GLN A 55 -9.80 11.39 10.44
CA GLN A 55 -9.71 10.80 11.77
C GLN A 55 -9.92 9.30 11.69
N GLY A 56 -9.26 8.56 12.58
CA GLY A 56 -9.44 7.11 12.64
C GLY A 56 -8.60 6.32 11.65
N VAL A 57 -7.58 6.93 11.07
CA VAL A 57 -6.64 6.19 10.22
C VAL A 57 -5.80 5.28 11.12
N HIS A 58 -5.79 4.00 10.79
CA HIS A 58 -4.98 3.02 11.52
C HIS A 58 -3.77 2.65 10.70
N CYS A 59 -2.60 2.71 11.31
CA CYS A 59 -1.36 2.32 10.66
C CYS A 59 -0.57 1.41 11.57
N GLU A 60 -0.16 0.27 11.02
CA GLU A 60 0.72 -0.67 11.70
C GLU A 60 1.99 -0.80 10.90
N MET A 61 3.14 -0.60 11.55
CA MET A 61 4.45 -0.75 10.94
C MET A 61 5.28 -1.71 11.76
N LYS A 62 5.93 -2.67 11.08
CA LYS A 62 6.87 -3.58 11.71
C LYS A 62 8.18 -3.52 10.95
N LYS A 63 9.28 -3.36 11.67
CA LYS A 63 10.60 -3.28 11.04
C LYS A 63 11.27 -4.64 10.91
N SER A 64 11.02 -5.54 11.84
CA SER A 64 11.62 -6.88 11.83
C SER A 64 11.15 -7.71 10.65
N VAL A 65 9.88 -7.58 10.30
CA VAL A 65 9.32 -8.06 9.05
C VAL A 65 8.82 -6.79 8.38
N PRO A 66 9.46 -6.29 7.33
CA PRO A 66 9.05 -5.01 6.75
C PRO A 66 7.58 -5.06 6.33
N LEU A 67 6.75 -4.44 7.14
CA LEU A 67 5.31 -4.44 6.94
C LEU A 67 4.76 -3.06 7.22
N ILE A 68 3.94 -2.57 6.32
CA ILE A 68 3.15 -1.36 6.53
C ILE A 68 1.71 -1.72 6.20
N HIS A 69 0.82 -1.56 7.17
CA HIS A 69 -0.60 -1.80 6.97
C HIS A 69 -1.35 -0.53 7.31
N VAL A 70 -2.15 -0.04 6.38
CA VAL A 70 -2.91 1.20 6.54
C VAL A 70 -4.38 0.91 6.31
N ARG A 71 -5.23 1.36 7.23
CA ARG A 71 -6.69 1.28 7.08
C ARG A 71 -7.30 2.63 7.43
N TRP A 72 -8.41 2.91 6.82
CA TRP A 72 -9.17 4.14 7.09
C TRP A 72 -10.64 3.80 7.24
N PRO A 73 -11.43 4.69 7.87
CA PRO A 73 -12.84 4.41 8.09
C PRO A 73 -13.59 4.18 6.79
N GLU A 74 -14.41 3.15 6.74
CA GLU A 74 -15.20 2.83 5.56
C GLU A 74 -16.10 4.00 5.15
N GLY A 75 -16.63 4.73 6.13
CA GLY A 75 -17.47 5.88 5.86
C GLY A 75 -16.76 7.04 5.18
N LYS A 76 -15.42 7.02 5.18
CA LYS A 76 -14.61 8.04 4.52
C LYS A 76 -14.02 7.57 3.20
N ALA A 77 -14.24 6.30 2.84
CA ALA A 77 -13.60 5.71 1.68
C ALA A 77 -13.93 6.45 0.38
N ALA A 78 -15.18 6.85 0.20
CA ALA A 78 -15.57 7.59 -0.99
C ALA A 78 -14.92 8.97 -1.05
N GLU A 79 -14.79 9.62 0.11
CA GLU A 79 -14.21 10.96 0.20
C GLU A 79 -12.74 10.98 -0.21
N VAL A 80 -11.99 9.92 0.10
CA VAL A 80 -10.57 9.84 -0.19
C VAL A 80 -10.26 8.97 -1.41
N ASP A 81 -11.26 8.64 -2.19
CA ASP A 81 -11.13 7.71 -3.30
C ASP A 81 -10.07 8.14 -4.32
N LEU A 82 -10.01 9.42 -4.66
CA LEU A 82 -9.00 9.89 -5.61
C LEU A 82 -7.59 9.59 -5.12
N LEU A 83 -7.32 9.87 -3.84
CA LEU A 83 -6.01 9.61 -3.26
C LEU A 83 -5.72 8.11 -3.21
N THR A 84 -6.63 7.32 -2.63
CA THR A 84 -6.37 5.91 -2.38
C THR A 84 -6.26 5.12 -3.68
N ARG A 85 -7.12 5.40 -4.65
CA ARG A 85 -7.07 4.70 -5.93
C ARG A 85 -5.88 5.13 -6.77
N THR A 86 -5.45 6.38 -6.66
CA THR A 86 -4.24 6.83 -7.34
C THR A 86 -3.03 6.03 -6.85
N ILE A 87 -2.93 5.86 -5.53
CA ILE A 87 -1.84 5.06 -4.96
C ILE A 87 -1.95 3.61 -5.41
N ALA A 88 -3.16 3.03 -5.34
CA ALA A 88 -3.37 1.64 -5.74
C ALA A 88 -2.99 1.40 -7.21
N PHE A 89 -3.40 2.29 -8.10
CA PHE A 89 -3.09 2.17 -9.51
C PHE A 89 -1.60 2.39 -9.78
N SER A 90 -0.96 3.28 -9.02
CA SER A 90 0.49 3.48 -9.12
C SER A 90 1.25 2.23 -8.73
N LEU A 91 0.79 1.55 -7.68
CA LEU A 91 1.39 0.28 -7.27
C LEU A 91 1.20 -0.81 -8.33
N LYS A 92 0.04 -0.84 -8.97
CA LYS A 92 -0.20 -1.79 -10.06
C LYS A 92 0.70 -1.52 -11.25
N GLU A 93 0.98 -0.25 -11.55
CA GLU A 93 1.92 0.11 -12.62
C GLU A 93 3.33 -0.35 -12.29
N ILE A 94 3.76 -0.20 -11.06
CA ILE A 94 5.07 -0.69 -10.64
C ILE A 94 5.11 -2.22 -10.78
N ALA A 95 4.07 -2.90 -10.33
CA ALA A 95 4.01 -4.36 -10.43
C ALA A 95 4.05 -4.83 -11.89
N SER A 96 3.42 -4.10 -12.78
CA SER A 96 3.42 -4.42 -14.20
C SER A 96 4.81 -4.25 -14.82
N GLY A 97 5.52 -3.18 -14.43
CA GLY A 97 6.84 -2.89 -14.98
C GLY A 97 7.96 -3.70 -14.35
N TYR A 98 7.75 -4.22 -13.16
CA TYR A 98 8.75 -4.95 -12.40
C TYR A 98 8.20 -6.28 -11.88
N ALA A 99 7.60 -7.05 -12.80
CA ALA A 99 7.09 -8.38 -12.49
C ALA A 99 8.25 -9.24 -11.94
N GLY A 100 8.01 -9.94 -10.88
CA GLY A 100 9.06 -10.68 -10.19
C GLY A 100 9.62 -9.94 -8.97
N TYR A 101 9.32 -8.65 -8.84
CA TYR A 101 9.72 -7.86 -7.67
C TYR A 101 8.52 -7.46 -6.82
N VAL A 102 7.35 -7.31 -7.42
CA VAL A 102 6.13 -6.91 -6.70
C VAL A 102 4.98 -7.80 -7.13
N SER A 103 4.23 -8.25 -6.15
CA SER A 103 3.01 -9.03 -6.39
C SER A 103 1.85 -8.31 -5.71
N ILE A 104 0.74 -8.16 -6.43
CA ILE A 104 -0.45 -7.49 -5.90
C ILE A 104 -1.59 -8.47 -5.77
N ALA A 105 -2.18 -8.53 -4.58
CA ALA A 105 -3.38 -9.29 -4.32
C ALA A 105 -4.51 -8.32 -3.97
N GLU A 106 -5.71 -8.66 -4.36
CA GLU A 106 -6.88 -7.86 -4.04
C GLU A 106 -7.87 -8.72 -3.28
N VAL A 107 -8.34 -8.20 -2.16
CA VAL A 107 -9.24 -8.91 -1.25
C VAL A 107 -10.51 -8.10 -1.10
N GLN A 108 -11.64 -8.77 -1.27
CA GLN A 108 -12.93 -8.14 -1.04
C GLN A 108 -13.30 -8.38 0.42
N ALA A 109 -13.42 -7.29 1.18
CA ALA A 109 -13.82 -7.37 2.57
C ALA A 109 -15.33 -7.61 2.66
N SER A 110 -15.74 -8.44 3.59
CA SER A 110 -17.15 -8.73 3.79
C SER A 110 -17.83 -7.72 4.69
#